data_08bdb860e48993e7dbe2ba00c8931baf
#
_entry.id   08bdb860e48993e7dbe2ba00c8931baf
#
_cell.length_a   1.000
_cell.length_b   1.000
_cell.length_c   1.000
_cell.angle_alpha   90.00
_cell.angle_beta   90.00
_cell.angle_gamma   90.00
#
_symmetry.space_group_name_H-M   'P 1'
#
loop_
_entity.id
_entity.type
_entity.pdbx_description
1 polymer ?
#
loop_
_entity_poly.entity_id
_entity_poly.type
_entity_poly.pdbx_seq_one_letter_code
_entity_poly.pdbx_strand_id
1 'polypeptide(L)'
;MPGTVITGMTTRFLDTGDAAIAYDVHGPLPTTDGRPPLVLIAQPMDATGFAALVEQFADRTVVTYDPRGLGRSTRRDGRSDHSPTVQAEDVHALIEAIGGGPVELFASSGGAITALALVAAHPHDVSTLVAHEPPLLPVLPDAGAAERAQARTNAAYVANGFGAGMAEFIAMTSWQGEFTEEYFAQPAADPAQFGLPADDDGSRDDPLLSDRSWAVTAYRPDTDALAAAPTRIVIAVGEESLGVLTGRTALATAELLGQRATVFPSHHGGFMGGEYGYAGEPEAFAKKLRDVLDEQ
;
A
#
# COMPACT_ATOMS: atom_id res chain seq x y z
N MET A 1 7.49 -17.82 28.82
CA MET A 1 6.07 -17.59 29.09
C MET A 1 5.36 -17.69 27.77
N PRO A 2 4.34 -18.54 27.56
CA PRO A 2 3.55 -18.47 26.34
C PRO A 2 2.83 -17.13 26.33
N GLY A 3 3.02 -16.33 25.26
CA GLY A 3 2.34 -15.06 25.09
C GLY A 3 0.84 -15.25 25.11
N THR A 4 0.14 -14.35 25.79
CA THR A 4 -1.33 -14.34 25.81
C THR A 4 -1.78 -14.03 24.37
N VAL A 5 -2.43 -14.99 23.72
CA VAL A 5 -3.07 -14.77 22.40
C VAL A 5 -4.17 -13.72 22.62
N ILE A 6 -4.07 -12.58 21.96
CA ILE A 6 -5.07 -11.52 22.00
C ILE A 6 -6.21 -11.96 21.08
N THR A 7 -7.34 -12.37 21.66
CA THR A 7 -8.54 -12.76 20.92
C THR A 7 -9.58 -11.66 21.03
N GLY A 8 -10.00 -11.13 19.90
CA GLY A 8 -11.09 -10.16 19.77
C GLY A 8 -10.81 -9.10 18.73
N MET A 9 -11.63 -9.08 17.69
CA MET A 9 -11.67 -8.01 16.69
C MET A 9 -12.91 -7.15 16.98
N THR A 10 -12.74 -5.82 16.93
CA THR A 10 -13.84 -4.86 17.02
C THR A 10 -13.82 -3.94 15.81
N THR A 11 -14.87 -4.00 15.01
CA THR A 11 -15.08 -3.05 13.91
C THR A 11 -15.65 -1.74 14.44
N ARG A 12 -15.10 -0.63 13.97
CA ARG A 12 -15.53 0.73 14.30
C ARG A 12 -15.64 1.57 13.03
N PHE A 13 -16.34 2.69 13.13
CA PHE A 13 -16.47 3.68 12.06
C PHE A 13 -16.08 5.05 12.60
N LEU A 14 -15.22 5.73 11.86
CA LEU A 14 -14.79 7.10 12.12
C LEU A 14 -15.44 8.03 11.10
N ASP A 15 -16.15 9.04 11.57
CA ASP A 15 -16.69 10.11 10.71
C ASP A 15 -15.66 11.24 10.61
N THR A 16 -15.14 11.47 9.41
CA THR A 16 -14.20 12.56 9.11
C THR A 16 -14.90 13.77 8.48
N GLY A 17 -16.25 13.80 8.47
CA GLY A 17 -17.04 14.83 7.76
C GLY A 17 -17.22 14.47 6.28
N ASP A 18 -16.11 14.27 5.57
CA ASP A 18 -16.10 13.95 4.14
C ASP A 18 -16.14 12.45 3.81
N ALA A 19 -15.94 11.61 4.81
CA ALA A 19 -15.97 10.17 4.69
C ALA A 19 -16.44 9.50 5.99
N ALA A 20 -16.90 8.25 5.89
CA ALA A 20 -17.01 7.33 7.02
C ALA A 20 -15.98 6.22 6.82
N ILE A 21 -14.99 6.16 7.70
CA ILE A 21 -13.85 5.25 7.60
C ILE A 21 -14.09 4.04 8.49
N ALA A 22 -14.20 2.86 7.90
CA ALA A 22 -14.28 1.60 8.63
C ALA A 22 -12.88 1.16 9.05
N TYR A 23 -12.71 0.73 10.29
CA TYR A 23 -11.48 0.16 10.80
C TYR A 23 -11.72 -0.94 11.80
N ASP A 24 -10.79 -1.88 11.87
CA ASP A 24 -10.82 -3.01 12.78
C ASP A 24 -9.67 -2.90 13.78
N VAL A 25 -9.99 -3.13 15.05
CA VAL A 25 -9.03 -3.21 16.14
C VAL A 25 -8.91 -4.66 16.57
N HIS A 26 -7.73 -5.22 16.42
CA HIS A 26 -7.37 -6.56 16.86
C HIS A 26 -6.56 -6.44 18.16
N GLY A 27 -7.19 -6.65 19.30
CA GLY A 27 -6.58 -6.51 20.62
C GLY A 27 -7.09 -5.32 21.43
N PRO A 28 -6.49 -5.07 22.61
CA PRO A 28 -6.94 -4.02 23.51
C PRO A 28 -6.43 -2.63 23.07
N LEU A 29 -7.28 -1.61 23.27
CA LEU A 29 -6.89 -0.20 23.26
C LEU A 29 -7.40 0.46 24.55
N PRO A 30 -6.52 1.13 25.31
CA PRO A 30 -5.07 1.25 25.12
C PRO A 30 -4.35 -0.10 25.13
N THR A 31 -3.15 -0.15 24.51
CA THR A 31 -2.30 -1.35 24.51
C THR A 31 -1.89 -1.74 25.93
N THR A 32 -1.74 -3.03 26.19
CA THR A 32 -1.42 -3.55 27.54
C THR A 32 -0.01 -4.10 27.65
N ASP A 33 0.71 -4.17 26.53
CA ASP A 33 2.08 -4.71 26.42
C ASP A 33 3.17 -3.63 26.38
N GLY A 34 2.78 -2.36 26.45
CA GLY A 34 3.69 -1.21 26.44
C GLY A 34 4.23 -0.84 25.06
N ARG A 35 3.85 -1.58 24.00
CA ARG A 35 4.19 -1.26 22.60
C ARG A 35 3.14 -0.32 22.01
N PRO A 36 3.51 0.55 21.06
CA PRO A 36 2.54 1.27 20.24
C PRO A 36 1.63 0.31 19.47
N PRO A 37 0.40 0.69 19.11
CA PRO A 37 -0.40 -0.08 18.16
C PRO A 37 0.34 -0.22 16.82
N LEU A 38 0.24 -1.39 16.17
CA LEU A 38 0.69 -1.59 14.80
C LEU A 38 -0.48 -1.30 13.84
N VAL A 39 -0.35 -0.25 13.05
CA VAL A 39 -1.34 0.10 12.04
C VAL A 39 -0.89 -0.48 10.68
N LEU A 40 -1.80 -1.13 9.96
CA LEU A 40 -1.55 -1.71 8.65
C LEU A 40 -2.39 -0.99 7.60
N ILE A 41 -1.76 -0.42 6.59
CA ILE A 41 -2.45 0.30 5.52
C ILE A 41 -1.96 -0.12 4.13
N ALA A 42 -2.87 -0.13 3.16
CA ALA A 42 -2.58 -0.32 1.75
C ALA A 42 -3.56 0.47 0.87
N GLN A 43 -3.27 0.58 -0.41
CA GLN A 43 -4.11 1.20 -1.42
C GLN A 43 -3.79 0.55 -2.78
N PRO A 44 -4.79 0.07 -3.53
CA PRO A 44 -6.25 0.18 -3.34
C PRO A 44 -6.89 -1.02 -2.60
N MET A 45 -6.19 -1.64 -1.70
CA MET A 45 -6.61 -2.79 -0.92
C MET A 45 -7.32 -2.36 0.38
N ASP A 46 -8.39 -3.05 0.75
CA ASP A 46 -9.05 -2.88 2.05
C ASP A 46 -8.42 -3.75 3.16
N ALA A 47 -9.00 -3.70 4.37
CA ALA A 47 -8.49 -4.42 5.53
C ALA A 47 -8.39 -5.93 5.35
N THR A 48 -9.20 -6.53 4.46
CA THR A 48 -9.23 -7.99 4.25
C THR A 48 -7.92 -8.53 3.71
N GLY A 49 -7.17 -7.72 2.95
CA GLY A 49 -5.87 -8.11 2.42
C GLY A 49 -4.77 -8.29 3.47
N PHE A 50 -5.03 -7.90 4.72
CA PHE A 50 -4.09 -8.09 5.82
C PHE A 50 -4.42 -9.30 6.71
N ALA A 51 -5.42 -10.12 6.38
CA ALA A 51 -5.89 -11.18 7.25
C ALA A 51 -4.76 -12.12 7.70
N ALA A 52 -3.97 -12.65 6.77
CA ALA A 52 -2.86 -13.53 7.09
C ALA A 52 -1.76 -12.83 7.91
N LEU A 53 -1.46 -11.55 7.63
CA LEU A 53 -0.47 -10.81 8.39
C LEU A 53 -0.94 -10.52 9.83
N VAL A 54 -2.21 -10.15 10.02
CA VAL A 54 -2.80 -9.93 11.35
C VAL A 54 -2.68 -11.16 12.24
N GLU A 55 -2.92 -12.35 11.71
CA GLU A 55 -2.77 -13.62 12.44
C GLU A 55 -1.36 -13.80 12.99
N GLN A 56 -0.34 -13.32 12.28
CA GLN A 56 1.04 -13.40 12.73
C GLN A 56 1.36 -12.43 13.88
N PHE A 57 0.51 -11.44 14.17
CA PHE A 57 0.68 -10.42 15.20
C PHE A 57 -0.33 -10.56 16.35
N ALA A 58 -0.82 -11.78 16.62
CA ALA A 58 -1.81 -12.05 17.67
C ALA A 58 -1.33 -11.73 19.11
N ASP A 59 -0.06 -11.38 19.30
CA ASP A 59 0.56 -11.03 20.58
C ASP A 59 0.59 -9.51 20.85
N ARG A 60 0.06 -8.69 19.93
CA ARG A 60 0.01 -7.22 20.08
C ARG A 60 -1.26 -6.64 19.45
N THR A 61 -1.55 -5.39 19.77
CA THR A 61 -2.67 -4.69 19.15
C THR A 61 -2.33 -4.29 17.72
N VAL A 62 -3.18 -4.73 16.77
CA VAL A 62 -3.11 -4.38 15.36
C VAL A 62 -4.35 -3.62 14.96
N VAL A 63 -4.20 -2.62 14.11
CA VAL A 63 -5.32 -1.85 13.53
C VAL A 63 -5.23 -1.89 12.01
N THR A 64 -6.31 -2.26 11.36
CA THR A 64 -6.48 -2.22 9.91
C THR A 64 -7.63 -1.31 9.54
N TYR A 65 -7.65 -0.76 8.33
CA TYR A 65 -8.75 0.09 7.89
C TYR A 65 -9.03 -0.11 6.40
N ASP A 66 -10.22 0.29 6.00
CA ASP A 66 -10.58 0.40 4.60
C ASP A 66 -10.37 1.85 4.17
N PRO A 67 -9.53 2.14 3.15
CA PRO A 67 -9.35 3.49 2.65
C PRO A 67 -10.66 4.12 2.18
N ARG A 68 -10.78 5.45 2.22
CA ARG A 68 -12.01 6.14 1.80
C ARG A 68 -12.48 5.70 0.41
N GLY A 69 -13.75 5.31 0.31
CA GLY A 69 -14.37 4.85 -0.94
C GLY A 69 -14.02 3.43 -1.34
N LEU A 70 -13.35 2.67 -0.47
CA LEU A 70 -13.05 1.24 -0.65
C LEU A 70 -13.69 0.40 0.47
N GLY A 71 -13.93 -0.88 0.17
CA GLY A 71 -14.48 -1.81 1.13
C GLY A 71 -15.75 -1.28 1.80
N ARG A 72 -15.71 -1.15 3.13
CA ARG A 72 -16.82 -0.67 3.98
C ARG A 72 -16.82 0.86 4.16
N SER A 73 -15.74 1.55 3.74
CA SER A 73 -15.60 3.00 3.87
C SER A 73 -16.34 3.74 2.77
N THR A 74 -17.03 4.80 3.13
CA THR A 74 -17.81 5.61 2.18
C THR A 74 -17.20 6.99 2.01
N ARG A 75 -17.51 7.67 0.88
CA ARG A 75 -17.11 9.05 0.58
C ARG A 75 -18.32 9.95 0.47
N ARG A 76 -18.17 11.21 0.86
CA ARG A 76 -19.16 12.27 0.75
C ARG A 76 -18.61 13.55 0.16
N ASP A 77 -17.31 13.57 -0.18
CA ASP A 77 -16.59 14.73 -0.73
C ASP A 77 -16.84 14.97 -2.23
N GLY A 78 -17.64 14.13 -2.89
CA GLY A 78 -17.92 14.21 -4.32
C GLY A 78 -16.74 13.91 -5.24
N ARG A 79 -15.60 13.48 -4.69
CA ARG A 79 -14.38 13.11 -5.43
C ARG A 79 -14.35 11.62 -5.71
N SER A 80 -13.57 11.22 -6.71
CA SER A 80 -13.32 9.82 -7.04
C SER A 80 -11.83 9.43 -6.97
N ASP A 81 -10.92 10.41 -6.98
CA ASP A 81 -9.49 10.18 -6.94
C ASP A 81 -9.01 9.68 -5.56
N HIS A 82 -7.88 8.99 -5.57
CA HIS A 82 -7.22 8.49 -4.36
C HIS A 82 -6.03 9.38 -3.99
N SER A 83 -6.29 10.64 -3.64
CA SER A 83 -5.25 11.60 -3.24
C SER A 83 -4.51 11.13 -1.98
N PRO A 84 -3.18 10.95 -2.02
CA PRO A 84 -2.40 10.53 -0.85
C PRO A 84 -2.50 11.51 0.32
N THR A 85 -2.55 12.82 0.04
CA THR A 85 -2.67 13.84 1.08
C THR A 85 -4.03 13.80 1.77
N VAL A 86 -5.12 13.57 1.03
CA VAL A 86 -6.47 13.42 1.62
C VAL A 86 -6.56 12.13 2.44
N GLN A 87 -5.98 11.03 1.96
CA GLN A 87 -5.94 9.78 2.71
C GLN A 87 -5.02 9.87 3.94
N ALA A 88 -3.96 10.67 3.89
CA ALA A 88 -3.10 10.93 5.05
C ALA A 88 -3.89 11.59 6.19
N GLU A 89 -4.79 12.52 5.89
CA GLU A 89 -5.67 13.12 6.90
C GLU A 89 -6.65 12.10 7.50
N ASP A 90 -7.12 11.13 6.72
CA ASP A 90 -7.94 10.03 7.26
C ASP A 90 -7.15 9.14 8.23
N VAL A 91 -5.89 8.82 7.88
CA VAL A 91 -5.03 8.01 8.74
C VAL A 91 -4.64 8.80 10.00
N HIS A 92 -4.37 10.11 9.89
CA HIS A 92 -4.18 10.98 11.05
C HIS A 92 -5.39 10.92 11.99
N ALA A 93 -6.59 11.15 11.45
CA ALA A 93 -7.82 11.08 12.24
C ALA A 93 -8.06 9.68 12.86
N LEU A 94 -7.70 8.60 12.16
CA LEU A 94 -7.73 7.24 12.70
C LEU A 94 -6.77 7.10 13.88
N ILE A 95 -5.53 7.60 13.77
CA ILE A 95 -4.53 7.54 14.85
C ILE A 95 -5.04 8.29 16.08
N GLU A 96 -5.63 9.48 15.90
CA GLU A 96 -6.27 10.21 17.00
C GLU A 96 -7.43 9.41 17.63
N ALA A 97 -8.27 8.77 16.81
CA ALA A 97 -9.42 7.99 17.30
C ALA A 97 -9.04 6.73 18.09
N ILE A 98 -7.87 6.16 17.87
CA ILE A 98 -7.37 5.00 18.61
C ILE A 98 -6.55 5.36 19.85
N GLY A 99 -6.41 6.64 20.16
CA GLY A 99 -5.76 7.12 21.39
C GLY A 99 -4.60 8.09 21.16
N GLY A 100 -4.37 8.50 19.92
CA GLY A 100 -3.24 9.34 19.52
C GLY A 100 -1.94 8.55 19.29
N GLY A 101 -0.99 9.21 18.63
CA GLY A 101 0.32 8.62 18.34
C GLY A 101 1.31 8.67 19.50
N PRO A 102 2.56 8.23 19.25
CA PRO A 102 2.98 7.63 18.00
C PRO A 102 2.55 6.18 17.86
N VAL A 103 2.24 5.75 16.63
CA VAL A 103 2.01 4.35 16.27
C VAL A 103 3.21 3.78 15.51
N GLU A 104 3.29 2.46 15.40
CA GLU A 104 4.09 1.79 14.38
C GLU A 104 3.23 1.55 13.15
N LEU A 105 3.75 1.80 11.96
CA LEU A 105 2.99 1.76 10.72
C LEU A 105 3.69 0.87 9.69
N PHE A 106 3.02 -0.20 9.26
CA PHE A 106 3.35 -0.91 8.05
C PHE A 106 2.41 -0.45 6.93
N ALA A 107 2.98 0.02 5.84
CA ALA A 107 2.24 0.56 4.72
C ALA A 107 2.72 -0.06 3.42
N SER A 108 1.81 -0.59 2.58
CA SER A 108 2.18 -1.25 1.33
C SER A 108 1.57 -0.55 0.11
N SER A 109 2.34 -0.56 -1.00
CA SER A 109 1.91 -0.04 -2.30
C SER A 109 1.47 1.43 -2.21
N GLY A 110 0.30 1.80 -2.74
CA GLY A 110 -0.24 3.15 -2.61
C GLY A 110 -0.43 3.60 -1.15
N GLY A 111 -0.65 2.65 -0.21
CA GLY A 111 -0.66 2.94 1.22
C GLY A 111 0.69 3.44 1.73
N ALA A 112 1.81 2.95 1.18
CA ALA A 112 3.14 3.45 1.52
C ALA A 112 3.32 4.91 1.08
N ILE A 113 2.71 5.31 -0.03
CA ILE A 113 2.70 6.71 -0.48
C ILE A 113 1.86 7.58 0.46
N THR A 114 0.68 7.09 0.86
CA THR A 114 -0.16 7.74 1.89
C THR A 114 0.60 7.91 3.19
N ALA A 115 1.36 6.91 3.62
CA ALA A 115 2.17 6.98 4.84
C ALA A 115 3.31 8.00 4.76
N LEU A 116 3.97 8.13 3.60
CA LEU A 116 4.96 9.18 3.39
C LEU A 116 4.32 10.58 3.46
N ALA A 117 3.13 10.76 2.88
CA ALA A 117 2.37 12.00 2.98
C ALA A 117 1.96 12.29 4.44
N LEU A 118 1.54 11.27 5.20
CA LEU A 118 1.20 11.37 6.62
C LEU A 118 2.39 11.85 7.44
N VAL A 119 3.55 11.21 7.30
CA VAL A 119 4.75 11.59 8.07
C VAL A 119 5.20 13.01 7.74
N ALA A 120 5.08 13.44 6.48
CA ALA A 120 5.41 14.80 6.09
C ALA A 120 4.46 15.85 6.71
N ALA A 121 3.17 15.55 6.83
CA ALA A 121 2.15 16.44 7.36
C ALA A 121 2.03 16.37 8.90
N HIS A 122 2.14 15.17 9.46
CA HIS A 122 1.94 14.85 10.89
C HIS A 122 3.14 14.06 11.45
N PRO A 123 4.32 14.69 11.60
CA PRO A 123 5.58 13.99 11.87
C PRO A 123 5.66 13.30 13.24
N HIS A 124 4.70 13.52 14.13
CA HIS A 124 4.65 12.91 15.46
C HIS A 124 3.68 11.73 15.57
N ASP A 125 2.93 11.44 14.50
CA ASP A 125 1.93 10.37 14.51
C ASP A 125 2.55 8.97 14.45
N VAL A 126 3.73 8.86 13.86
CA VAL A 126 4.37 7.58 13.55
C VAL A 126 5.77 7.54 14.15
N SER A 127 6.06 6.55 14.98
CA SER A 127 7.41 6.30 15.52
C SER A 127 8.29 5.58 14.49
N THR A 128 7.77 4.52 13.89
CA THR A 128 8.45 3.74 12.84
C THR A 128 7.48 3.49 11.69
N LEU A 129 7.91 3.88 10.49
CA LEU A 129 7.22 3.58 9.23
C LEU A 129 8.03 2.54 8.46
N VAL A 130 7.40 1.41 8.13
CA VAL A 130 7.88 0.47 7.12
C VAL A 130 7.05 0.68 5.85
N ALA A 131 7.62 1.38 4.86
CA ALA A 131 7.00 1.71 3.58
C ALA A 131 7.41 0.66 2.53
N HIS A 132 6.52 -0.30 2.28
CA HIS A 132 6.76 -1.43 1.40
C HIS A 132 6.34 -1.10 -0.03
N GLU A 133 7.33 -1.07 -0.91
CA GLU A 133 7.18 -0.94 -2.37
C GLU A 133 6.24 0.21 -2.81
N PRO A 134 6.50 1.48 -2.41
CA PRO A 134 5.72 2.62 -2.87
C PRO A 134 5.87 2.81 -4.38
N PRO A 135 4.79 2.76 -5.21
CA PRO A 135 4.88 2.85 -6.65
C PRO A 135 5.00 4.31 -7.13
N LEU A 136 6.02 5.03 -6.70
CA LEU A 136 6.30 6.41 -7.05
C LEU A 136 6.97 6.48 -8.44
N LEU A 137 6.21 6.76 -9.49
CA LEU A 137 6.77 6.85 -10.85
C LEU A 137 7.75 8.02 -11.03
N PRO A 138 7.54 9.21 -10.42
CA PRO A 138 8.44 10.35 -10.63
C PRO A 138 9.87 10.16 -10.13
N VAL A 139 10.14 9.15 -9.30
CA VAL A 139 11.52 8.90 -8.79
C VAL A 139 12.35 8.01 -9.71
N LEU A 140 11.72 7.40 -10.73
CA LEU A 140 12.40 6.52 -11.66
C LEU A 140 13.23 7.32 -12.70
N PRO A 141 14.37 6.79 -13.16
CA PRO A 141 15.13 7.40 -14.25
C PRO A 141 14.34 7.40 -15.56
N ASP A 142 13.46 6.41 -15.79
CA ASP A 142 12.55 6.27 -16.93
C ASP A 142 11.11 6.69 -16.61
N ALA A 143 10.91 7.67 -15.71
CA ALA A 143 9.58 8.08 -15.21
C ALA A 143 8.56 8.32 -16.34
N GLY A 144 8.93 9.05 -17.39
CA GLY A 144 8.03 9.30 -18.53
C GLY A 144 7.62 8.04 -19.29
N ALA A 145 8.50 7.04 -19.36
CA ALA A 145 8.15 5.74 -19.96
C ALA A 145 7.26 4.92 -19.03
N ALA A 146 7.50 4.96 -17.71
CA ALA A 146 6.63 4.32 -16.71
C ALA A 146 5.22 4.94 -16.72
N GLU A 147 5.09 6.26 -16.82
CA GLU A 147 3.81 6.95 -16.99
C GLU A 147 3.09 6.54 -18.28
N ARG A 148 3.82 6.38 -19.42
CA ARG A 148 3.25 5.84 -20.67
C ARG A 148 2.76 4.40 -20.50
N ALA A 149 3.48 3.56 -19.76
CA ALA A 149 3.07 2.19 -19.48
C ALA A 149 1.79 2.15 -18.63
N GLN A 150 1.68 2.99 -17.61
CA GLN A 150 0.46 3.17 -16.84
C GLN A 150 -0.72 3.65 -17.73
N ALA A 151 -0.47 4.63 -18.59
CA ALA A 151 -1.48 5.13 -19.52
C ALA A 151 -1.96 4.05 -20.50
N ARG A 152 -1.06 3.15 -20.95
CA ARG A 152 -1.41 1.98 -21.78
C ARG A 152 -2.36 1.04 -21.03
N THR A 153 -2.09 0.75 -19.77
CA THR A 153 -2.98 -0.06 -18.90
C THR A 153 -4.37 0.58 -18.78
N ASN A 154 -4.43 1.86 -18.47
CA ASN A 154 -5.71 2.59 -18.39
C ASN A 154 -6.46 2.62 -19.73
N ALA A 155 -5.77 2.84 -20.85
CA ALA A 155 -6.37 2.83 -22.17
C ALA A 155 -7.00 1.46 -22.52
N ALA A 156 -6.34 0.37 -22.17
CA ALA A 156 -6.88 -0.99 -22.35
C ALA A 156 -8.15 -1.19 -21.49
N TYR A 157 -8.13 -0.74 -20.23
CA TYR A 157 -9.29 -0.78 -19.34
C TYR A 157 -10.47 0.03 -19.89
N VAL A 158 -10.22 1.27 -20.30
CA VAL A 158 -11.27 2.16 -20.84
C VAL A 158 -11.88 1.60 -22.13
N ALA A 159 -11.06 1.01 -23.00
CA ALA A 159 -11.52 0.49 -24.28
C ALA A 159 -12.22 -0.88 -24.18
N ASN A 160 -11.76 -1.78 -23.31
CA ASN A 160 -12.11 -3.19 -23.36
C ASN A 160 -12.46 -3.80 -21.96
N GLY A 161 -12.56 -2.98 -20.90
CA GLY A 161 -13.01 -3.41 -19.59
C GLY A 161 -11.91 -4.02 -18.71
N PHE A 162 -12.36 -4.61 -17.60
CA PHE A 162 -11.50 -5.08 -16.50
C PHE A 162 -10.45 -6.10 -16.96
N GLY A 163 -10.85 -7.13 -17.72
CA GLY A 163 -9.91 -8.19 -18.12
C GLY A 163 -8.73 -7.67 -18.93
N ALA A 164 -9.00 -6.81 -19.93
CA ALA A 164 -7.95 -6.22 -20.76
C ALA A 164 -7.05 -5.26 -19.96
N GLY A 165 -7.64 -4.41 -19.11
CA GLY A 165 -6.90 -3.52 -18.24
C GLY A 165 -6.01 -4.27 -17.26
N MET A 166 -6.52 -5.31 -16.61
CA MET A 166 -5.77 -6.14 -15.66
C MET A 166 -4.66 -6.94 -16.35
N ALA A 167 -4.89 -7.45 -17.56
CA ALA A 167 -3.86 -8.14 -18.34
C ALA A 167 -2.67 -7.20 -18.64
N GLU A 168 -2.96 -5.97 -19.10
CA GLU A 168 -1.92 -4.95 -19.32
C GLU A 168 -1.25 -4.51 -18.01
N PHE A 169 -2.00 -4.43 -16.91
CA PHE A 169 -1.43 -4.13 -15.59
C PHE A 169 -0.44 -5.22 -15.15
N ILE A 170 -0.80 -6.51 -15.30
CA ILE A 170 0.10 -7.64 -14.98
C ILE A 170 1.33 -7.60 -15.88
N ALA A 171 1.16 -7.35 -17.19
CA ALA A 171 2.28 -7.23 -18.12
C ALA A 171 3.23 -6.07 -17.72
N MET A 172 2.67 -4.92 -17.34
CA MET A 172 3.44 -3.76 -16.87
C MET A 172 4.20 -4.07 -15.57
N THR A 173 3.53 -4.64 -14.58
CA THR A 173 4.11 -4.87 -13.24
C THR A 173 5.07 -6.06 -13.19
N SER A 174 5.02 -6.97 -14.16
CA SER A 174 5.97 -8.07 -14.30
C SER A 174 7.13 -7.79 -15.26
N TRP A 175 7.14 -6.63 -15.94
CA TRP A 175 8.23 -6.25 -16.81
C TRP A 175 9.52 -6.04 -16.03
N GLN A 176 10.64 -6.57 -16.55
CA GLN A 176 11.95 -6.49 -15.91
C GLN A 176 12.75 -5.29 -16.47
N GLY A 177 13.22 -4.44 -15.57
CA GLY A 177 14.04 -3.27 -15.92
C GLY A 177 13.22 -2.06 -16.38
N GLU A 178 13.89 -1.14 -17.08
CA GLU A 178 13.27 0.09 -17.58
C GLU A 178 12.28 -0.18 -18.71
N PHE A 179 11.27 0.68 -18.84
CA PHE A 179 10.32 0.63 -19.96
C PHE A 179 10.98 1.23 -21.21
N THR A 180 11.41 0.35 -22.10
CA THR A 180 12.03 0.71 -23.37
C THR A 180 11.04 0.55 -24.54
N GLU A 181 11.48 0.91 -25.76
CA GLU A 181 10.68 0.67 -26.97
C GLU A 181 10.38 -0.82 -27.19
N GLU A 182 11.19 -1.73 -26.63
CA GLU A 182 10.90 -3.17 -26.65
C GLU A 182 9.62 -3.50 -25.86
N TYR A 183 9.39 -2.88 -24.69
CA TYR A 183 8.13 -3.02 -23.96
C TYR A 183 6.94 -2.52 -24.78
N PHE A 184 7.06 -1.34 -25.38
CA PHE A 184 5.98 -0.73 -26.15
C PHE A 184 5.70 -1.44 -27.47
N ALA A 185 6.66 -2.19 -28.00
CA ALA A 185 6.49 -3.04 -29.20
C ALA A 185 5.78 -4.37 -28.91
N GLN A 186 5.61 -4.75 -27.61
CA GLN A 186 4.87 -5.95 -27.27
C GLN A 186 3.39 -5.82 -27.70
N PRO A 187 2.77 -6.92 -28.20
CA PRO A 187 1.33 -6.93 -28.50
C PRO A 187 0.54 -6.64 -27.22
N ALA A 188 -0.73 -6.26 -27.39
CA ALA A 188 -1.64 -6.13 -26.27
C ALA A 188 -1.71 -7.45 -25.48
N ALA A 189 -1.69 -7.34 -24.15
CA ALA A 189 -1.76 -8.50 -23.27
C ALA A 189 -3.13 -9.19 -23.40
N ASP A 190 -3.11 -10.53 -23.57
CA ASP A 190 -4.32 -11.32 -23.71
C ASP A 190 -4.86 -11.73 -22.33
N PRO A 191 -6.07 -11.29 -21.92
CA PRO A 191 -6.69 -11.67 -20.65
C PRO A 191 -6.76 -13.18 -20.42
N ALA A 192 -6.95 -13.98 -21.48
CA ALA A 192 -7.06 -15.43 -21.38
C ALA A 192 -5.78 -16.10 -20.85
N GLN A 193 -4.62 -15.51 -21.10
CA GLN A 193 -3.33 -16.01 -20.58
C GLN A 193 -3.22 -15.93 -19.06
N PHE A 194 -4.01 -15.05 -18.43
CA PHE A 194 -4.03 -14.83 -16.99
C PHE A 194 -5.31 -15.36 -16.33
N GLY A 195 -6.18 -16.07 -17.07
CA GLY A 195 -7.46 -16.56 -16.55
C GLY A 195 -8.45 -15.45 -16.24
N LEU A 196 -8.29 -14.28 -16.85
CA LEU A 196 -9.15 -13.11 -16.65
C LEU A 196 -10.38 -13.15 -17.58
N PRO A 197 -11.50 -12.50 -17.20
CA PRO A 197 -12.69 -12.45 -18.04
C PRO A 197 -12.41 -11.73 -19.36
N ALA A 198 -12.92 -12.29 -20.45
CA ALA A 198 -12.87 -11.67 -21.77
C ALA A 198 -14.01 -10.66 -22.00
N ASP A 199 -15.12 -10.81 -21.27
CA ASP A 199 -16.30 -9.96 -21.40
C ASP A 199 -16.12 -8.64 -20.66
N ASP A 200 -16.56 -7.55 -21.29
CA ASP A 200 -16.59 -6.21 -20.70
C ASP A 200 -17.96 -5.98 -20.04
N ASP A 201 -17.98 -5.81 -18.72
CA ASP A 201 -19.19 -5.51 -17.95
C ASP A 201 -19.65 -4.04 -18.04
N GLY A 202 -18.87 -3.20 -18.74
CA GLY A 202 -19.12 -1.77 -18.89
C GLY A 202 -18.68 -0.91 -17.69
N SER A 203 -18.17 -1.51 -16.62
CA SER A 203 -17.62 -0.80 -15.45
C SER A 203 -16.34 -0.05 -15.84
N ARG A 204 -16.19 1.18 -15.31
CA ARG A 204 -14.99 2.04 -15.53
C ARG A 204 -14.52 2.73 -14.26
N ASP A 205 -14.88 2.19 -13.11
CA ASP A 205 -14.59 2.78 -11.81
C ASP A 205 -13.68 1.93 -10.92
N ASP A 206 -13.00 0.94 -11.51
CA ASP A 206 -12.02 0.13 -10.81
C ASP A 206 -10.93 1.01 -10.17
N PRO A 207 -10.66 0.85 -8.86
CA PRO A 207 -9.77 1.75 -8.12
C PRO A 207 -8.29 1.64 -8.53
N LEU A 208 -7.90 0.54 -9.18
CA LEU A 208 -6.52 0.31 -9.63
C LEU A 208 -6.32 0.72 -11.09
N LEU A 209 -7.26 0.34 -11.97
CA LEU A 209 -7.12 0.43 -13.42
C LEU A 209 -7.62 1.77 -13.99
N SER A 210 -8.53 2.46 -13.29
CA SER A 210 -9.01 3.79 -13.71
C SER A 210 -8.00 4.89 -13.37
N ASP A 211 -8.26 6.09 -13.85
CA ASP A 211 -7.47 7.29 -13.57
C ASP A 211 -7.51 7.73 -12.09
N ARG A 212 -8.36 7.11 -11.26
CA ARG A 212 -8.45 7.34 -9.81
C ARG A 212 -7.13 7.10 -9.09
N SER A 213 -6.33 6.15 -9.57
CA SER A 213 -5.02 5.78 -8.99
C SER A 213 -3.88 6.73 -9.37
N TRP A 214 -4.05 7.61 -10.37
CA TRP A 214 -2.95 8.42 -10.90
C TRP A 214 -2.39 9.42 -9.88
N ALA A 215 -3.23 9.97 -9.03
CA ALA A 215 -2.78 10.86 -7.95
C ALA A 215 -1.82 10.16 -6.98
N VAL A 216 -1.96 8.83 -6.83
CA VAL A 216 -1.07 8.00 -5.99
C VAL A 216 0.29 7.88 -6.65
N THR A 217 0.34 7.36 -7.88
CA THR A 217 1.60 7.05 -8.57
C THR A 217 2.38 8.30 -9.01
N ALA A 218 1.69 9.43 -9.22
CA ALA A 218 2.30 10.72 -9.58
C ALA A 218 2.72 11.58 -8.36
N TYR A 219 2.49 11.09 -7.14
CA TYR A 219 2.83 11.83 -5.92
C TYR A 219 4.34 12.12 -5.86
N ARG A 220 4.69 13.28 -5.33
CA ARG A 220 6.09 13.67 -5.07
C ARG A 220 6.27 13.91 -3.58
N PRO A 221 7.03 13.05 -2.88
CA PRO A 221 7.26 13.21 -1.45
C PRO A 221 7.99 14.51 -1.14
N ASP A 222 7.60 15.15 -0.04
CA ASP A 222 8.35 16.27 0.55
C ASP A 222 9.54 15.70 1.31
N THR A 223 10.68 15.60 0.63
CA THR A 223 11.91 15.01 1.19
C THR A 223 12.47 15.80 2.35
N ASP A 224 12.30 17.12 2.37
CA ASP A 224 12.78 17.96 3.46
C ASP A 224 11.95 17.73 4.72
N ALA A 225 10.62 17.67 4.59
CA ALA A 225 9.73 17.33 5.70
C ALA A 225 9.99 15.92 6.23
N LEU A 226 10.18 14.94 5.36
CA LEU A 226 10.50 13.56 5.75
C LEU A 226 11.85 13.46 6.46
N ALA A 227 12.86 14.18 6.00
CA ALA A 227 14.18 14.20 6.64
C ALA A 227 14.16 14.91 8.00
N ALA A 228 13.26 15.87 8.20
CA ALA A 228 13.11 16.59 9.47
C ALA A 228 12.23 15.84 10.48
N ALA A 229 11.44 14.86 10.05
CA ALA A 229 10.55 14.11 10.93
C ALA A 229 11.33 13.24 11.93
N PRO A 230 10.84 13.09 13.18
CA PRO A 230 11.44 12.16 14.15
C PRO A 230 11.14 10.69 13.83
N THR A 231 10.28 10.43 12.86
CA THR A 231 9.88 9.09 12.43
C THR A 231 11.06 8.33 11.83
N ARG A 232 11.30 7.11 12.31
CA ARG A 232 12.20 6.18 11.63
C ARG A 232 11.50 5.63 10.39
N ILE A 233 11.97 6.01 9.19
CA ILE A 233 11.42 5.56 7.92
C ILE A 233 12.30 4.45 7.36
N VAL A 234 11.70 3.29 7.07
CA VAL A 234 12.33 2.14 6.44
C VAL A 234 11.62 1.86 5.12
N ILE A 235 12.32 2.01 4.00
CA ILE A 235 11.79 1.58 2.71
C ILE A 235 12.06 0.09 2.56
N ALA A 236 11.00 -0.69 2.31
CA ALA A 236 11.05 -2.13 2.17
C ALA A 236 10.80 -2.56 0.72
N VAL A 237 11.47 -3.63 0.30
CA VAL A 237 11.35 -4.21 -1.05
C VAL A 237 11.37 -5.74 -0.95
N GLY A 238 10.45 -6.41 -1.65
CA GLY A 238 10.46 -7.87 -1.77
C GLY A 238 11.66 -8.36 -2.58
N GLU A 239 12.30 -9.43 -2.16
CA GLU A 239 13.47 -9.99 -2.87
C GLU A 239 13.14 -10.40 -4.31
N GLU A 240 11.91 -10.82 -4.57
CA GLU A 240 11.41 -11.19 -5.89
C GLU A 240 10.98 -9.97 -6.73
N SER A 241 10.87 -8.78 -6.12
CA SER A 241 10.42 -7.55 -6.80
C SER A 241 11.56 -6.69 -7.35
N LEU A 242 12.82 -6.99 -7.07
CA LEU A 242 13.95 -6.09 -7.30
C LEU A 242 14.07 -5.56 -8.73
N GLY A 243 13.69 -6.33 -9.74
CA GLY A 243 13.77 -5.95 -11.16
C GLY A 243 12.46 -5.40 -11.75
N VAL A 244 11.32 -5.55 -11.08
CA VAL A 244 10.02 -5.11 -11.58
C VAL A 244 9.67 -3.71 -11.06
N LEU A 245 8.59 -3.12 -11.58
CA LEU A 245 8.22 -1.73 -11.35
C LEU A 245 8.22 -1.34 -9.86
N THR A 246 7.53 -2.09 -9.01
CA THR A 246 7.37 -1.74 -7.58
C THR A 246 8.67 -1.88 -6.80
N GLY A 247 9.52 -2.84 -7.14
CA GLY A 247 10.85 -2.97 -6.56
C GLY A 247 11.78 -1.85 -7.01
N ARG A 248 11.74 -1.49 -8.30
CA ARG A 248 12.52 -0.37 -8.84
C ARG A 248 12.14 0.96 -8.20
N THR A 249 10.84 1.23 -8.01
CA THR A 249 10.38 2.44 -7.33
C THR A 249 10.75 2.45 -5.86
N ALA A 250 10.73 1.29 -5.16
CA ALA A 250 11.17 1.18 -3.77
C ALA A 250 12.68 1.50 -3.64
N LEU A 251 13.52 0.93 -4.50
CA LEU A 251 14.96 1.21 -4.51
C LEU A 251 15.24 2.70 -4.77
N ALA A 252 14.59 3.28 -5.78
CA ALA A 252 14.75 4.70 -6.11
C ALA A 252 14.20 5.62 -4.98
N THR A 253 13.13 5.24 -4.31
CA THR A 253 12.60 5.98 -3.15
C THR A 253 13.58 5.93 -1.97
N ALA A 254 14.18 4.78 -1.70
CA ALA A 254 15.20 4.65 -0.67
C ALA A 254 16.42 5.55 -0.97
N GLU A 255 16.90 5.54 -2.20
CA GLU A 255 17.98 6.41 -2.65
C GLU A 255 17.64 7.90 -2.51
N LEU A 256 16.42 8.29 -2.90
CA LEU A 256 15.90 9.66 -2.73
C LEU A 256 15.95 10.12 -1.28
N LEU A 257 15.67 9.20 -0.32
CA LEU A 257 15.72 9.46 1.11
C LEU A 257 17.10 9.22 1.74
N GLY A 258 18.14 9.01 0.94
CA GLY A 258 19.52 8.82 1.40
C GLY A 258 19.75 7.51 2.18
N GLN A 259 18.95 6.49 1.94
CA GLN A 259 19.03 5.19 2.61
C GLN A 259 19.08 4.03 1.60
N ARG A 260 19.30 2.83 2.11
CA ARG A 260 19.14 1.58 1.35
C ARG A 260 17.81 0.94 1.68
N ALA A 261 17.15 0.38 0.68
CA ALA A 261 15.95 -0.42 0.92
C ALA A 261 16.27 -1.69 1.71
N THR A 262 15.41 -2.02 2.65
CA THR A 262 15.48 -3.27 3.42
C THR A 262 14.76 -4.37 2.64
N VAL A 263 15.47 -5.48 2.39
CA VAL A 263 14.91 -6.60 1.65
C VAL A 263 14.01 -7.44 2.55
N PHE A 264 12.81 -7.71 2.07
CA PHE A 264 11.81 -8.57 2.69
C PHE A 264 11.64 -9.86 1.88
N PRO A 265 11.18 -10.96 2.50
CA PRO A 265 10.88 -12.19 1.78
C PRO A 265 9.77 -12.00 0.74
N SER A 266 9.79 -12.81 -0.33
CA SER A 266 8.77 -12.89 -1.36
C SER A 266 8.66 -11.62 -2.25
N HIS A 267 7.48 -11.37 -2.79
CA HIS A 267 7.17 -10.33 -3.79
C HIS A 267 6.30 -9.21 -3.21
N HIS A 268 5.70 -8.38 -4.06
CA HIS A 268 4.84 -7.24 -3.68
C HIS A 268 3.70 -7.62 -2.72
N GLY A 269 3.12 -8.81 -2.85
CA GLY A 269 2.10 -9.36 -1.96
C GLY A 269 2.67 -10.31 -0.88
N GLY A 270 3.95 -10.16 -0.50
CA GLY A 270 4.66 -11.09 0.39
C GLY A 270 3.99 -11.32 1.75
N PHE A 271 3.21 -10.36 2.24
CA PHE A 271 2.47 -10.43 3.50
C PHE A 271 1.12 -11.15 3.39
N MET A 272 0.65 -11.49 2.18
CA MET A 272 -0.67 -12.07 1.92
C MET A 272 -0.60 -13.60 1.93
N GLY A 273 -1.67 -14.24 2.44
CA GLY A 273 -1.80 -15.70 2.49
C GLY A 273 -2.60 -16.32 1.34
N GLY A 274 -2.98 -15.50 0.36
CA GLY A 274 -3.84 -15.91 -0.77
C GLY A 274 -5.06 -15.01 -0.96
N GLU A 275 -5.16 -13.96 -0.15
CA GLU A 275 -6.15 -12.91 -0.32
C GLU A 275 -6.03 -12.33 -1.74
N TYR A 276 -7.15 -12.04 -2.37
CA TYR A 276 -7.21 -11.61 -3.78
C TYR A 276 -6.56 -12.59 -4.79
N GLY A 277 -6.36 -13.87 -4.39
CA GLY A 277 -5.68 -14.86 -5.25
C GLY A 277 -4.16 -14.65 -5.35
N TYR A 278 -3.57 -13.85 -4.44
CA TYR A 278 -2.15 -13.48 -4.46
C TYR A 278 -1.45 -13.98 -3.19
N ALA A 279 -0.79 -15.14 -3.29
CA ALA A 279 -0.14 -15.78 -2.15
C ALA A 279 1.34 -15.39 -2.08
N GLY A 280 1.76 -14.89 -0.91
CA GLY A 280 3.15 -14.63 -0.55
C GLY A 280 3.64 -15.59 0.52
N GLU A 281 4.49 -15.08 1.42
CA GLU A 281 5.08 -15.79 2.55
C GLU A 281 4.80 -15.05 3.87
N PRO A 282 3.53 -14.99 4.33
CA PRO A 282 3.13 -14.10 5.43
C PRO A 282 3.87 -14.37 6.75
N GLU A 283 4.23 -15.63 7.04
CA GLU A 283 5.00 -15.98 8.25
C GLU A 283 6.44 -15.43 8.17
N ALA A 284 7.13 -15.64 7.07
CA ALA A 284 8.50 -15.14 6.87
C ALA A 284 8.50 -13.60 6.80
N PHE A 285 7.50 -13.03 6.14
CA PHE A 285 7.31 -11.59 6.04
C PHE A 285 7.08 -10.96 7.42
N ALA A 286 6.18 -11.52 8.23
CA ALA A 286 5.89 -11.04 9.57
C ALA A 286 7.11 -11.14 10.50
N LYS A 287 7.90 -12.21 10.38
CA LYS A 287 9.16 -12.33 11.12
C LYS A 287 10.10 -11.18 10.77
N LYS A 288 10.30 -10.90 9.47
CA LYS A 288 11.14 -9.79 9.03
C LYS A 288 10.60 -8.43 9.48
N LEU A 289 9.28 -8.24 9.43
CA LEU A 289 8.64 -7.02 9.90
C LEU A 289 8.89 -6.79 11.40
N ARG A 290 8.76 -7.85 12.23
CA ARG A 290 9.11 -7.78 13.66
C ARG A 290 10.57 -7.39 13.87
N ASP A 291 11.49 -8.09 13.19
CA ASP A 291 12.92 -7.79 13.29
C ASP A 291 13.18 -6.29 13.01
N VAL A 292 12.54 -5.73 11.99
CA VAL A 292 12.67 -4.30 11.63
C VAL A 292 12.03 -3.38 12.68
N LEU A 293 10.85 -3.71 13.20
CA LEU A 293 10.17 -2.89 14.21
C LEU A 293 10.92 -2.88 15.55
N ASP A 294 11.58 -3.99 15.92
CA ASP A 294 12.33 -4.14 17.16
C ASP A 294 13.75 -3.55 17.10
N GLU A 295 14.26 -3.19 15.91
CA GLU A 295 15.52 -2.45 15.75
C GLU A 295 15.35 -1.03 16.30
N GLN A 296 16.23 -0.62 17.25
CA GLN A 296 16.26 0.74 17.85
C GLN A 296 17.21 1.66 17.11
#